data_a1a5e3f318da332068117d81cb4fe74a
#
_entry.id   a1a5e3f318da332068117d81cb4fe74a
#
_cell.length_a   1.000
_cell.length_b   1.000
_cell.length_c   1.000
_cell.angle_alpha   90.00
_cell.angle_beta   90.00
_cell.angle_gamma   90.00
#
_symmetry.space_group_name_H-M   'P 1'
#
loop_
_entity.id
_entity.type
_entity.pdbx_description
1 polymer ?
#
loop_
_entity_poly.entity_id
_entity_poly.type
_entity_poly.pdbx_seq_one_letter_code
_entity_poly.pdbx_strand_id
1 'polypeptide(L)'
;MRKNRHSALQRKLVSVAVAACFAGRFAYANPVGPTVVSGKATISSQGNVLSVINTPGAIINWQQFSIGAAETTRFIQQSAASTVLNRVTGVDPSVILGTLQSNGRVFLINPNGMFFGANARVDVAGLVASTLNITNEDFLAGRMRFVADRAFAAPVINQGNITAAPGGRVMLIGSAVDNQGVISAPGGDIILAAGKAVRVAEEGAPRLQGVDVHPILTRDVHRILTHP
;
A
#
# COMPACT_ATOMS: atom_id res chain seq x y z
N MET A 1 29.40 18.14 24.91
CA MET A 1 28.24 18.37 24.01
C MET A 1 28.54 18.06 22.53
N ARG A 2 28.91 16.79 22.19
CA ARG A 2 29.29 16.40 20.79
C ARG A 2 28.54 15.16 20.23
N LYS A 3 27.55 14.60 20.96
CA LYS A 3 26.89 13.31 20.61
C LYS A 3 25.67 13.38 19.70
N ASN A 4 25.08 14.55 19.44
CA ASN A 4 23.80 14.65 18.73
C ASN A 4 23.90 14.98 17.21
N ARG A 5 25.10 15.31 16.70
CA ARG A 5 25.24 15.65 15.26
C ARG A 5 25.32 14.41 14.35
N HIS A 6 25.92 13.32 14.83
CA HIS A 6 26.07 12.09 14.02
C HIS A 6 24.73 11.36 13.79
N SER A 7 23.82 11.36 14.77
CA SER A 7 22.52 10.69 14.60
C SER A 7 21.58 11.41 13.64
N ALA A 8 21.63 12.74 13.57
CA ALA A 8 20.85 13.53 12.61
C ALA A 8 21.36 13.39 11.17
N LEU A 9 22.68 13.25 11.01
CA LEU A 9 23.31 13.07 9.69
C LEU A 9 23.02 11.67 9.13
N GLN A 10 23.07 10.63 9.96
CA GLN A 10 22.73 9.26 9.55
C GLN A 10 21.27 9.13 9.17
N ARG A 11 20.34 9.79 9.88
CA ARG A 11 18.91 9.80 9.53
C ARG A 11 18.63 10.49 8.20
N LYS A 12 19.31 11.61 7.91
CA LYS A 12 19.20 12.31 6.62
C LYS A 12 19.77 11.47 5.49
N LEU A 13 20.86 10.74 5.71
CA LEU A 13 21.49 9.87 4.72
C LEU A 13 20.60 8.66 4.39
N VAL A 14 19.91 8.06 5.36
CA VAL A 14 18.98 6.96 5.12
C VAL A 14 17.76 7.44 4.32
N SER A 15 17.19 8.60 4.67
CA SER A 15 16.06 9.17 3.92
C SER A 15 16.45 9.53 2.48
N VAL A 16 17.65 10.05 2.26
CA VAL A 16 18.17 10.37 0.93
C VAL A 16 18.49 9.10 0.14
N ALA A 17 19.05 8.07 0.77
CA ALA A 17 19.36 6.80 0.11
C ALA A 17 18.08 6.04 -0.32
N VAL A 18 17.03 6.09 0.50
CA VAL A 18 15.74 5.48 0.16
C VAL A 18 15.05 6.24 -0.97
N ALA A 19 15.07 7.59 -0.98
CA ALA A 19 14.57 8.39 -2.08
C ALA A 19 15.35 8.16 -3.39
N ALA A 20 16.66 7.89 -3.33
CA ALA A 20 17.49 7.60 -4.50
C ALA A 20 17.14 6.26 -5.17
N CYS A 21 16.56 5.29 -4.45
CA CYS A 21 16.09 4.04 -5.04
C CYS A 21 14.94 4.25 -6.03
N PHE A 22 14.23 5.37 -5.95
CA PHE A 22 13.10 5.72 -6.82
C PHE A 22 13.45 6.79 -7.87
N ALA A 23 14.71 7.24 -7.94
CA ALA A 23 15.16 8.30 -8.86
C ALA A 23 15.42 7.82 -10.30
N GLY A 24 15.04 6.59 -10.66
CA GLY A 24 15.10 6.08 -12.03
C GLY A 24 14.18 6.91 -12.96
N ARG A 25 14.61 7.16 -14.20
CA ARG A 25 13.76 7.75 -15.24
C ARG A 25 12.77 6.68 -15.74
N PHE A 26 11.79 6.32 -14.93
CA PHE A 26 10.69 5.49 -15.38
C PHE A 26 9.63 6.39 -15.99
N ALA A 27 9.19 6.09 -17.20
CA ALA A 27 7.94 6.60 -17.72
C ALA A 27 6.84 5.91 -16.90
N TYR A 28 6.39 6.56 -15.84
CA TYR A 28 5.28 6.06 -15.04
C TYR A 28 4.02 6.17 -15.89
N ALA A 29 3.41 5.04 -16.15
CA ALA A 29 2.15 4.88 -16.85
C ALA A 29 1.20 4.09 -15.94
N ASN A 30 -0.09 4.12 -16.27
CA ASN A 30 -1.07 3.26 -15.61
C ASN A 30 -0.59 1.79 -15.56
N PRO A 31 -1.09 0.96 -14.62
CA PRO A 31 -0.72 -0.45 -14.51
C PRO A 31 -0.78 -1.22 -15.83
N VAL A 32 0.21 -2.09 -16.07
CA VAL A 32 0.36 -2.85 -17.32
C VAL A 32 0.53 -4.35 -17.09
N GLY A 33 0.24 -5.13 -18.13
CA GLY A 33 0.41 -6.58 -18.13
C GLY A 33 -0.48 -7.31 -17.12
N PRO A 34 -1.80 -7.04 -17.11
CA PRO A 34 -2.71 -7.69 -16.18
C PRO A 34 -2.96 -9.16 -16.55
N THR A 35 -2.99 -10.02 -15.54
CA THR A 35 -3.45 -11.41 -15.63
C THR A 35 -4.42 -11.68 -14.50
N VAL A 36 -5.67 -12.01 -14.82
CA VAL A 36 -6.68 -12.34 -13.81
C VAL A 36 -6.43 -13.78 -13.34
N VAL A 37 -6.12 -13.94 -12.05
CA VAL A 37 -5.80 -15.23 -11.42
C VAL A 37 -7.03 -15.86 -10.78
N SER A 38 -7.93 -15.03 -10.22
CA SER A 38 -9.17 -15.46 -9.58
C SER A 38 -10.26 -14.42 -9.78
N GLY A 39 -11.50 -14.86 -9.87
CA GLY A 39 -12.63 -14.00 -10.16
C GLY A 39 -12.69 -13.56 -11.62
N LYS A 40 -13.28 -12.38 -11.85
CA LYS A 40 -13.39 -11.76 -13.19
C LYS A 40 -12.99 -10.29 -13.08
N ALA A 41 -12.31 -9.79 -14.11
CA ALA A 41 -12.04 -8.37 -14.27
C ALA A 41 -12.13 -7.97 -15.75
N THR A 42 -12.71 -6.80 -15.99
CA THR A 42 -12.68 -6.12 -17.29
C THR A 42 -11.85 -4.88 -17.15
N ILE A 43 -10.82 -4.76 -17.96
CA ILE A 43 -9.83 -3.68 -17.88
C ILE A 43 -9.89 -2.89 -19.19
N SER A 44 -10.07 -1.59 -19.06
CA SER A 44 -10.17 -0.67 -20.21
C SER A 44 -9.44 0.63 -19.91
N SER A 45 -8.84 1.21 -20.94
CA SER A 45 -8.18 2.51 -20.87
C SER A 45 -8.90 3.51 -21.76
N GLN A 46 -9.15 4.70 -21.21
CA GLN A 46 -9.69 5.83 -21.94
C GLN A 46 -8.91 7.10 -21.56
N GLY A 47 -8.13 7.62 -22.49
CA GLY A 47 -7.19 8.70 -22.19
C GLY A 47 -6.24 8.30 -21.08
N ASN A 48 -6.17 9.13 -20.03
CA ASN A 48 -5.31 8.91 -18.87
C ASN A 48 -5.97 8.06 -17.76
N VAL A 49 -7.14 7.45 -18.03
CA VAL A 49 -7.88 6.67 -17.03
C VAL A 49 -7.84 5.20 -17.38
N LEU A 50 -7.28 4.39 -16.49
CA LEU A 50 -7.40 2.93 -16.50
C LEU A 50 -8.56 2.55 -15.56
N SER A 51 -9.60 1.93 -16.13
CA SER A 51 -10.75 1.43 -15.38
C SER A 51 -10.70 -0.10 -15.27
N VAL A 52 -10.88 -0.59 -14.05
CA VAL A 52 -10.91 -2.01 -13.72
C VAL A 52 -12.25 -2.32 -13.06
N ILE A 53 -13.13 -3.03 -13.77
CA ILE A 53 -14.40 -3.53 -13.23
C ILE A 53 -14.16 -4.97 -12.79
N ASN A 54 -14.31 -5.27 -11.51
CA ASN A 54 -13.99 -6.59 -10.99
C ASN A 54 -15.07 -7.17 -10.08
N THR A 55 -15.14 -8.51 -10.04
CA THR A 55 -15.95 -9.22 -9.04
C THR A 55 -15.31 -9.12 -7.65
N PRO A 56 -16.09 -9.24 -6.55
CA PRO A 56 -15.54 -9.33 -5.21
C PRO A 56 -14.55 -10.49 -5.09
N GLY A 57 -13.43 -10.26 -4.40
CA GLY A 57 -12.37 -11.27 -4.21
C GLY A 57 -11.54 -11.55 -5.47
N ALA A 58 -11.63 -10.72 -6.51
CA ALA A 58 -10.78 -10.88 -7.68
C ALA A 58 -9.31 -10.72 -7.33
N ILE A 59 -8.45 -11.52 -7.97
CA ILE A 59 -7.00 -11.48 -7.86
C ILE A 59 -6.43 -11.19 -9.24
N ILE A 60 -5.69 -10.10 -9.36
CA ILE A 60 -5.07 -9.63 -10.60
C ILE A 60 -3.57 -9.51 -10.38
N ASN A 61 -2.79 -10.25 -11.15
CA ASN A 61 -1.35 -10.07 -11.22
C ASN A 61 -1.04 -9.02 -12.30
N TRP A 62 -0.10 -8.13 -12.01
CA TRP A 62 0.36 -7.08 -12.89
C TRP A 62 1.85 -7.22 -13.15
N GLN A 63 2.31 -6.93 -14.34
CA GLN A 63 3.76 -6.82 -14.58
C GLN A 63 4.32 -5.57 -13.87
N GLN A 64 3.61 -4.44 -13.97
CA GLN A 64 3.94 -3.20 -13.28
C GLN A 64 2.66 -2.55 -12.77
N PHE A 65 2.72 -1.94 -11.60
CA PHE A 65 1.62 -1.16 -11.04
C PHE A 65 2.15 0.20 -10.59
N SER A 66 2.11 1.17 -11.47
CA SER A 66 2.42 2.57 -11.18
C SER A 66 1.32 3.45 -11.74
N ILE A 67 1.23 4.71 -11.30
CA ILE A 67 0.25 5.69 -11.77
C ILE A 67 0.99 7.00 -11.96
N GLY A 68 1.09 7.46 -13.21
CA GLY A 68 1.72 8.73 -13.56
C GLY A 68 0.96 9.94 -13.00
N ALA A 69 1.63 11.08 -12.90
CA ALA A 69 1.10 12.28 -12.22
C ALA A 69 -0.24 12.81 -12.80
N ALA A 70 -0.47 12.61 -14.10
CA ALA A 70 -1.72 13.01 -14.77
C ALA A 70 -2.69 11.84 -14.98
N GLU A 71 -2.41 10.67 -14.40
CA GLU A 71 -3.15 9.46 -14.65
C GLU A 71 -4.04 9.06 -13.47
N THR A 72 -5.05 8.26 -13.79
CA THR A 72 -5.98 7.70 -12.81
C THR A 72 -6.14 6.21 -13.06
N THR A 73 -5.96 5.41 -12.02
CA THR A 73 -6.41 4.01 -12.00
C THR A 73 -7.64 3.92 -11.12
N ARG A 74 -8.74 3.43 -11.69
CA ARG A 74 -10.05 3.34 -11.02
C ARG A 74 -10.54 1.92 -10.96
N PHE A 75 -10.80 1.42 -9.75
CA PHE A 75 -11.49 0.15 -9.52
C PHE A 75 -12.97 0.40 -9.29
N ILE A 76 -13.81 -0.31 -10.05
CA ILE A 76 -15.27 -0.25 -9.94
C ILE A 76 -15.71 -1.62 -9.43
N GLN A 77 -16.10 -1.66 -8.17
CA GLN A 77 -16.47 -2.86 -7.45
C GLN A 77 -17.97 -2.87 -7.12
N GLN A 78 -18.51 -4.01 -6.70
CA GLN A 78 -19.94 -4.15 -6.43
C GLN A 78 -20.40 -3.36 -5.18
N SER A 79 -19.52 -3.22 -4.18
CA SER A 79 -19.83 -2.52 -2.92
C SER A 79 -18.56 -2.03 -2.22
N ALA A 80 -18.71 -1.23 -1.19
CA ALA A 80 -17.61 -0.78 -0.33
C ALA A 80 -16.95 -1.94 0.45
N ALA A 81 -17.66 -3.05 0.67
CA ALA A 81 -17.12 -4.25 1.30
C ALA A 81 -16.35 -5.17 0.32
N SER A 82 -16.53 -4.98 -0.99
CA SER A 82 -15.83 -5.77 -2.01
C SER A 82 -14.33 -5.53 -1.93
N THR A 83 -13.55 -6.58 -2.20
CA THR A 83 -12.09 -6.55 -2.19
C THR A 83 -11.52 -6.93 -3.55
N VAL A 84 -10.38 -6.36 -3.91
CA VAL A 84 -9.56 -6.77 -5.06
C VAL A 84 -8.10 -6.85 -4.63
N LEU A 85 -7.41 -7.94 -4.98
CA LEU A 85 -5.98 -8.10 -4.77
C LEU A 85 -5.23 -7.80 -6.07
N ASN A 86 -4.37 -6.80 -6.01
CA ASN A 86 -3.44 -6.45 -7.08
C ASN A 86 -2.03 -6.83 -6.64
N ARG A 87 -1.41 -7.79 -7.30
CA ARG A 87 -0.06 -8.23 -7.02
C ARG A 87 0.87 -7.92 -8.17
N VAL A 88 1.98 -7.25 -7.89
CA VAL A 88 3.02 -6.99 -8.87
C VAL A 88 3.94 -8.21 -8.94
N THR A 89 4.10 -8.74 -10.15
CA THR A 89 4.95 -9.91 -10.45
C THR A 89 6.24 -9.54 -11.16
N GLY A 90 6.34 -8.30 -11.66
CA GLY A 90 7.59 -7.78 -12.23
C GLY A 90 8.59 -7.36 -11.17
N VAL A 91 9.63 -6.66 -11.58
CA VAL A 91 10.78 -6.31 -10.73
C VAL A 91 10.79 -4.86 -10.28
N ASP A 92 9.93 -4.02 -10.83
CA ASP A 92 9.92 -2.59 -10.56
C ASP A 92 9.07 -2.24 -9.33
N PRO A 93 9.45 -1.23 -8.55
CA PRO A 93 8.62 -0.72 -7.48
C PRO A 93 7.33 -0.07 -8.03
N SER A 94 6.30 0.00 -7.20
CA SER A 94 5.09 0.77 -7.48
C SER A 94 5.30 2.23 -7.13
N VAL A 95 5.15 3.11 -8.11
CA VAL A 95 5.27 4.56 -7.94
C VAL A 95 3.94 5.20 -8.30
N ILE A 96 3.26 5.73 -7.30
CA ILE A 96 1.94 6.35 -7.42
C ILE A 96 2.15 7.87 -7.33
N LEU A 97 2.06 8.57 -8.46
CA LEU A 97 2.16 10.02 -8.53
C LEU A 97 0.81 10.68 -8.85
N GLY A 98 -0.11 9.91 -9.42
CA GLY A 98 -1.45 10.31 -9.82
C GLY A 98 -2.53 9.82 -8.84
N THR A 99 -3.67 9.42 -9.40
CA THR A 99 -4.87 9.10 -8.62
C THR A 99 -5.20 7.62 -8.64
N LEU A 100 -5.36 7.02 -7.47
CA LEU A 100 -5.93 5.69 -7.28
C LEU A 100 -7.32 5.83 -6.66
N GLN A 101 -8.36 5.35 -7.34
CA GLN A 101 -9.74 5.43 -6.88
C GLN A 101 -10.38 4.05 -6.79
N SER A 102 -11.25 3.85 -5.78
CA SER A 102 -12.12 2.67 -5.70
C SER A 102 -13.32 2.92 -4.78
N ASN A 103 -14.48 2.45 -5.20
CA ASN A 103 -15.63 2.34 -4.31
C ASN A 103 -15.59 1.11 -3.39
N GLY A 104 -14.58 0.25 -3.52
CA GLY A 104 -14.31 -0.92 -2.69
C GLY A 104 -12.91 -0.89 -2.07
N ARG A 105 -12.51 -1.98 -1.45
CA ARG A 105 -11.21 -2.14 -0.79
C ARG A 105 -10.15 -2.61 -1.79
N VAL A 106 -9.00 -1.97 -1.80
CA VAL A 106 -7.88 -2.29 -2.70
C VAL A 106 -6.72 -2.86 -1.89
N PHE A 107 -6.27 -4.04 -2.28
CA PHE A 107 -4.99 -4.60 -1.83
C PHE A 107 -3.98 -4.40 -2.95
N LEU A 108 -2.87 -3.77 -2.64
CA LEU A 108 -1.73 -3.59 -3.55
C LEU A 108 -0.50 -4.21 -2.90
N ILE A 109 0.03 -5.25 -3.52
CA ILE A 109 1.17 -6.00 -3.05
C ILE A 109 2.31 -5.86 -4.04
N ASN A 110 3.43 -5.30 -3.58
CA ASN A 110 4.65 -5.22 -4.39
C ASN A 110 5.92 -5.37 -3.55
N PRO A 111 6.57 -6.54 -3.56
CA PRO A 111 7.80 -6.78 -2.79
C PRO A 111 8.98 -5.88 -3.17
N ASN A 112 8.92 -5.23 -4.35
CA ASN A 112 9.99 -4.35 -4.83
C ASN A 112 9.93 -2.93 -4.26
N GLY A 113 8.85 -2.59 -3.51
CA GLY A 113 8.66 -1.29 -2.87
C GLY A 113 7.45 -0.54 -3.37
N MET A 114 6.99 0.41 -2.53
CA MET A 114 5.89 1.31 -2.86
C MET A 114 6.22 2.73 -2.47
N PHE A 115 5.92 3.65 -3.37
CA PHE A 115 6.07 5.07 -3.17
C PHE A 115 4.81 5.82 -3.61
N PHE A 116 4.17 6.49 -2.66
CA PHE A 116 3.10 7.46 -2.93
C PHE A 116 3.72 8.85 -2.89
N GLY A 117 3.82 9.50 -4.04
CA GLY A 117 4.46 10.81 -4.16
C GLY A 117 3.62 11.95 -3.58
N ALA A 118 4.20 13.13 -3.41
CA ALA A 118 3.58 14.26 -2.72
C ALA A 118 2.23 14.72 -3.32
N ASN A 119 2.02 14.52 -4.62
CA ASN A 119 0.76 14.84 -5.29
C ASN A 119 -0.17 13.64 -5.48
N ALA A 120 0.23 12.45 -5.00
CA ALA A 120 -0.60 11.26 -5.10
C ALA A 120 -1.90 11.43 -4.32
N ARG A 121 -2.99 10.96 -4.92
CA ARG A 121 -4.32 10.91 -4.31
C ARG A 121 -4.83 9.47 -4.32
N VAL A 122 -5.07 8.94 -3.15
CA VAL A 122 -5.71 7.64 -2.99
C VAL A 122 -7.07 7.88 -2.32
N ASP A 123 -8.13 7.50 -3.01
CA ASP A 123 -9.52 7.65 -2.54
C ASP A 123 -10.23 6.30 -2.74
N VAL A 124 -10.41 5.57 -1.66
CA VAL A 124 -10.86 4.17 -1.69
C VAL A 124 -11.76 3.85 -0.49
N ALA A 125 -12.55 2.77 -0.56
CA ALA A 125 -13.28 2.32 0.63
C ALA A 125 -12.35 1.74 1.70
N GLY A 126 -11.18 1.22 1.32
CA GLY A 126 -10.11 0.79 2.20
C GLY A 126 -8.86 0.43 1.39
N LEU A 127 -7.69 0.55 2.00
CA LEU A 127 -6.39 0.28 1.38
C LEU A 127 -5.57 -0.69 2.23
N VAL A 128 -4.99 -1.68 1.57
CA VAL A 128 -3.85 -2.43 2.06
C VAL A 128 -2.71 -2.29 1.06
N ALA A 129 -1.67 -1.56 1.41
CA ALA A 129 -0.47 -1.42 0.61
C ALA A 129 0.68 -2.16 1.32
N SER A 130 1.19 -3.23 0.71
CA SER A 130 2.16 -4.10 1.37
C SER A 130 3.32 -4.49 0.47
N THR A 131 4.54 -4.44 1.02
CA THR A 131 5.72 -5.06 0.40
C THR A 131 5.95 -6.49 0.90
N LEU A 132 5.15 -6.94 1.88
CA LEU A 132 5.04 -8.34 2.25
C LEU A 132 3.92 -9.00 1.44
N ASN A 133 4.11 -10.27 1.09
CA ASN A 133 3.12 -11.01 0.32
C ASN A 133 1.99 -11.56 1.21
N ILE A 134 0.81 -11.72 0.61
CA ILE A 134 -0.32 -12.46 1.15
C ILE A 134 -0.65 -13.59 0.19
N THR A 135 -0.89 -14.82 0.68
CA THR A 135 -1.29 -15.92 -0.19
C THR A 135 -2.70 -15.70 -0.74
N ASN A 136 -3.02 -16.35 -1.87
CA ASN A 136 -4.37 -16.26 -2.43
C ASN A 136 -5.40 -16.83 -1.47
N GLU A 137 -5.06 -17.93 -0.78
CA GLU A 137 -5.92 -18.59 0.20
C GLU A 137 -6.18 -17.69 1.40
N ASP A 138 -5.16 -16.99 1.90
CA ASP A 138 -5.31 -16.05 3.02
C ASP A 138 -6.17 -14.85 2.62
N PHE A 139 -5.93 -14.28 1.42
CA PHE A 139 -6.74 -13.19 0.91
C PHE A 139 -8.21 -13.59 0.73
N LEU A 140 -8.49 -14.71 0.07
CA LEU A 140 -9.86 -15.18 -0.18
C LEU A 140 -10.59 -15.56 1.11
N ALA A 141 -9.88 -16.03 2.12
CA ALA A 141 -10.42 -16.33 3.44
C ALA A 141 -10.48 -15.12 4.39
N GLY A 142 -10.08 -13.93 3.94
CA GLY A 142 -10.05 -12.71 4.77
C GLY A 142 -8.96 -12.72 5.85
N ARG A 143 -8.02 -13.67 5.82
CA ARG A 143 -6.93 -13.74 6.79
C ARG A 143 -5.83 -12.74 6.44
N MET A 144 -5.62 -11.76 7.30
CA MET A 144 -4.61 -10.70 7.12
C MET A 144 -3.24 -11.17 7.61
N ARG A 145 -2.64 -12.12 6.89
CA ARG A 145 -1.32 -12.67 7.18
C ARG A 145 -0.36 -12.33 6.05
N PHE A 146 0.58 -11.46 6.34
CA PHE A 146 1.58 -10.97 5.41
C PHE A 146 2.96 -11.50 5.79
N VAL A 147 3.71 -12.03 4.82
CA VAL A 147 5.04 -12.61 5.04
C VAL A 147 5.97 -12.15 3.93
N ALA A 148 7.20 -11.79 4.29
CA ALA A 148 8.24 -11.49 3.31
C ALA A 148 8.61 -12.80 2.57
N ASP A 149 8.51 -12.77 1.25
CA ASP A 149 8.94 -13.85 0.36
C ASP A 149 10.39 -13.69 -0.13
N ARG A 150 11.07 -12.60 0.31
CA ARG A 150 12.46 -12.29 0.01
C ARG A 150 13.21 -11.90 1.29
N ALA A 151 14.54 -12.11 1.27
CA ALA A 151 15.40 -11.76 2.41
C ALA A 151 15.37 -10.25 2.74
N PHE A 152 15.15 -9.41 1.72
CA PHE A 152 15.06 -7.95 1.84
C PHE A 152 13.79 -7.48 1.12
N ALA A 153 12.74 -7.21 1.86
CA ALA A 153 11.58 -6.51 1.34
C ALA A 153 11.89 -5.00 1.32
N ALA A 154 11.41 -4.30 0.28
CA ALA A 154 11.59 -2.86 0.18
C ALA A 154 10.59 -2.11 1.09
N PRO A 155 10.78 -0.80 1.35
CA PRO A 155 9.87 -0.01 2.19
C PRO A 155 8.57 0.35 1.49
N VAL A 156 7.58 0.76 2.30
CA VAL A 156 6.42 1.56 1.86
C VAL A 156 6.64 2.99 2.31
N ILE A 157 6.59 3.93 1.38
CA ILE A 157 6.77 5.37 1.64
C ILE A 157 5.54 6.11 1.17
N ASN A 158 4.94 6.93 2.03
CA ASN A 158 3.85 7.83 1.69
C ASN A 158 4.24 9.28 1.89
N GLN A 159 4.16 10.07 0.83
CA GLN A 159 4.25 11.53 0.86
C GLN A 159 2.94 12.20 0.41
N GLY A 160 1.99 11.40 -0.12
CA GLY A 160 0.73 11.87 -0.69
C GLY A 160 -0.43 11.85 0.29
N ASN A 161 -1.62 11.95 -0.26
CA ASN A 161 -2.87 11.90 0.47
C ASN A 161 -3.57 10.55 0.26
N ILE A 162 -3.78 9.80 1.33
CA ILE A 162 -4.52 8.54 1.34
C ILE A 162 -5.79 8.72 2.16
N THR A 163 -6.94 8.56 1.53
CA THR A 163 -8.25 8.69 2.18
C THR A 163 -9.04 7.40 2.03
N ALA A 164 -9.49 6.84 3.13
CA ALA A 164 -10.49 5.78 3.15
C ALA A 164 -11.88 6.35 3.43
N ALA A 165 -12.91 5.68 2.90
CA ALA A 165 -14.30 6.01 3.23
C ALA A 165 -14.56 5.86 4.75
N PRO A 166 -15.61 6.50 5.31
CA PRO A 166 -15.98 6.34 6.71
C PRO A 166 -16.11 4.87 7.12
N GLY A 167 -15.47 4.49 8.25
CA GLY A 167 -15.35 3.11 8.71
C GLY A 167 -14.36 2.26 7.91
N GLY A 168 -13.71 2.82 6.90
CA GLY A 168 -12.69 2.14 6.11
C GLY A 168 -11.37 2.01 6.86
N ARG A 169 -10.51 1.11 6.36
CA ARG A 169 -9.20 0.82 6.99
C ARG A 169 -8.07 1.11 6.01
N VAL A 170 -7.01 1.75 6.50
CA VAL A 170 -5.75 1.92 5.75
C VAL A 170 -4.64 1.16 6.46
N MET A 171 -3.99 0.25 5.73
CA MET A 171 -2.84 -0.50 6.21
C MET A 171 -1.65 -0.25 5.28
N LEU A 172 -0.54 0.23 5.83
CA LEU A 172 0.76 0.27 5.16
C LEU A 172 1.67 -0.74 5.86
N ILE A 173 2.11 -1.76 5.13
CA ILE A 173 2.84 -2.90 5.68
C ILE A 173 4.11 -3.13 4.86
N GLY A 174 5.27 -3.23 5.53
CA GLY A 174 6.53 -3.44 4.81
C GLY A 174 7.68 -3.83 5.71
N SER A 175 8.89 -3.95 5.12
CA SER A 175 10.11 -4.08 5.93
C SER A 175 10.41 -2.82 6.73
N ALA A 176 10.02 -1.67 6.17
CA ALA A 176 9.96 -0.36 6.80
C ALA A 176 8.74 0.39 6.26
N VAL A 177 8.16 1.27 7.05
CA VAL A 177 7.05 2.14 6.66
C VAL A 177 7.41 3.56 7.06
N ASP A 178 7.39 4.47 6.09
CA ASP A 178 7.65 5.90 6.31
C ASP A 178 6.45 6.71 5.81
N ASN A 179 5.75 7.38 6.72
CA ASN A 179 4.63 8.24 6.38
C ASN A 179 5.01 9.70 6.62
N GLN A 180 5.20 10.44 5.54
CA GLN A 180 5.47 11.88 5.50
C GLN A 180 4.25 12.64 4.94
N GLY A 181 3.24 11.93 4.44
CA GLY A 181 2.00 12.48 3.88
C GLY A 181 0.84 12.46 4.87
N VAL A 182 -0.37 12.51 4.32
CA VAL A 182 -1.61 12.50 5.09
C VAL A 182 -2.34 11.19 4.87
N ILE A 183 -2.78 10.55 5.96
CA ILE A 183 -3.66 9.39 5.92
C ILE A 183 -4.92 9.74 6.71
N SER A 184 -6.09 9.54 6.10
CA SER A 184 -7.40 9.79 6.70
C SER A 184 -8.29 8.54 6.58
N ALA A 185 -8.81 8.07 7.71
CA ALA A 185 -9.77 6.97 7.79
C ALA A 185 -10.84 7.31 8.86
N PRO A 186 -11.80 8.18 8.55
CA PRO A 186 -12.79 8.64 9.53
C PRO A 186 -13.59 7.47 10.11
N GLY A 187 -13.60 7.32 11.44
CA GLY A 187 -14.28 6.20 12.11
C GLY A 187 -13.76 4.81 11.77
N GLY A 188 -12.59 4.71 11.15
CA GLY A 188 -11.92 3.46 10.81
C GLY A 188 -10.51 3.39 11.38
N ASP A 189 -9.68 2.45 10.89
CA ASP A 189 -8.37 2.18 11.43
C ASP A 189 -7.25 2.61 10.47
N ILE A 190 -6.15 3.12 11.04
CA ILE A 190 -4.88 3.33 10.34
C ILE A 190 -3.82 2.46 11.00
N ILE A 191 -3.23 1.54 10.23
CA ILE A 191 -2.22 0.59 10.69
C ILE A 191 -0.94 0.80 9.87
N LEU A 192 0.14 1.16 10.54
CA LEU A 192 1.49 1.22 9.98
C LEU A 192 2.29 0.11 10.63
N ALA A 193 2.67 -0.91 9.88
CA ALA A 193 3.34 -2.08 10.42
C ALA A 193 4.61 -2.41 9.64
N ALA A 194 5.71 -2.60 10.35
CA ALA A 194 6.97 -3.00 9.77
C ALA A 194 7.49 -4.29 10.39
N GLY A 195 8.03 -5.17 9.54
CA GLY A 195 8.56 -6.45 9.96
C GLY A 195 8.78 -7.42 8.79
N LYS A 196 9.20 -8.64 9.10
CA LYS A 196 9.32 -9.74 8.11
C LYS A 196 8.04 -10.55 7.99
N ALA A 197 7.19 -10.50 9.01
CA ALA A 197 5.87 -11.09 9.04
C ALA A 197 4.94 -10.18 9.86
N VAL A 198 3.74 -9.93 9.35
CA VAL A 198 2.72 -9.13 10.01
C VAL A 198 1.40 -9.90 9.97
N ARG A 199 0.77 -10.04 11.11
CA ARG A 199 -0.57 -10.60 11.22
C ARG A 199 -1.48 -9.55 11.87
N VAL A 200 -2.52 -9.15 11.16
CA VAL A 200 -3.55 -8.27 11.70
C VAL A 200 -4.70 -9.16 12.16
N ALA A 201 -4.97 -9.17 13.46
CA ALA A 201 -6.13 -9.84 14.03
C ALA A 201 -7.35 -8.92 13.93
N GLU A 202 -8.52 -9.47 13.66
CA GLU A 202 -9.77 -8.76 13.87
C GLU A 202 -10.01 -8.57 15.37
N GLU A 203 -10.63 -7.46 15.74
CA GLU A 203 -11.00 -7.19 17.12
C GLU A 203 -11.91 -8.32 17.64
N GLY A 204 -11.48 -9.01 18.72
CA GLY A 204 -12.20 -10.17 19.27
C GLY A 204 -11.61 -11.54 18.93
N ALA A 205 -10.66 -11.65 18.02
CA ALA A 205 -9.96 -12.92 17.79
C ALA A 205 -8.96 -13.23 18.91
N PRO A 206 -8.86 -14.51 19.40
CA PRO A 206 -7.90 -14.86 20.42
C PRO A 206 -6.48 -14.58 19.93
N ARG A 207 -5.71 -13.84 20.74
CA ARG A 207 -4.30 -13.56 20.47
C ARG A 207 -3.50 -14.85 20.58
N LEU A 208 -3.02 -15.37 19.46
CA LEU A 208 -2.00 -16.42 19.48
C LEU A 208 -0.65 -15.74 19.77
N GLN A 209 -0.01 -16.15 20.87
CA GLN A 209 1.35 -15.72 21.24
C GLN A 209 2.35 -16.20 20.19
N GLY A 210 3.32 -15.35 19.86
CA GLY A 210 4.54 -15.74 19.15
C GLY A 210 4.78 -15.13 17.78
N VAL A 211 4.42 -13.86 17.56
CA VAL A 211 4.95 -13.08 16.44
C VAL A 211 5.59 -11.81 17.02
N ASP A 212 6.92 -11.70 16.88
CA ASP A 212 7.64 -10.49 17.26
C ASP A 212 7.19 -9.34 16.34
N VAL A 213 6.19 -8.60 16.80
CA VAL A 213 5.87 -7.29 16.26
C VAL A 213 6.75 -6.30 17.00
N HIS A 214 7.83 -5.85 16.39
CA HIS A 214 8.57 -4.70 16.92
C HIS A 214 7.75 -3.45 16.61
N PRO A 215 7.17 -2.78 17.63
CA PRO A 215 6.51 -1.51 17.41
C PRO A 215 7.58 -0.49 17.00
N ILE A 216 7.54 -0.02 15.78
CA ILE A 216 8.31 1.13 15.38
C ILE A 216 7.64 2.33 16.04
N LEU A 217 8.35 2.92 17.03
CA LEU A 217 7.99 4.20 17.60
C LEU A 217 7.96 5.23 16.47
N THR A 218 6.78 5.61 16.05
CA THR A 218 6.54 6.76 15.17
C THR A 218 6.91 8.02 15.96
N ARG A 219 8.12 8.54 15.78
CA ARG A 219 8.43 9.93 16.09
C ARG A 219 8.09 10.75 14.85
N ASP A 220 7.24 11.75 15.06
CA ASP A 220 6.70 12.69 14.08
C ASP A 220 5.51 12.17 13.25
N VAL A 221 4.41 11.90 13.97
CA VAL A 221 3.07 11.84 13.39
C VAL A 221 2.59 13.26 13.17
N HIS A 222 2.75 13.80 11.97
CA HIS A 222 2.02 14.99 11.58
C HIS A 222 0.62 14.59 11.13
N ARG A 223 -0.32 14.78 12.06
CA ARG A 223 -1.75 14.82 11.92
C ARG A 223 -2.46 13.52 11.50
N ILE A 224 -2.65 12.64 12.47
CA ILE A 224 -3.78 11.71 12.46
C ILE A 224 -5.03 12.55 12.80
N LEU A 225 -5.91 12.79 11.84
CA LEU A 225 -7.22 13.36 12.11
C LEU A 225 -8.20 12.21 12.31
N THR A 226 -8.32 11.74 13.55
CA THR A 226 -9.51 11.04 14.02
C THR A 226 -10.49 12.09 14.51
N HIS A 227 -11.59 12.28 13.80
CA HIS A 227 -12.74 13.00 14.35
C HIS A 227 -13.73 11.97 14.91
N PRO A 228 -14.36 12.29 16.08
CA PRO A 228 -15.38 11.45 16.69
C PRO A 228 -16.62 11.33 15.83
#